data_5abf7da82be0655d59d6cefd422fa1d2
#
_entry.id   5abf7da82be0655d59d6cefd422fa1d2
#
_cell.length_a   1.000
_cell.length_b   1.000
_cell.length_c   1.000
_cell.angle_alpha   90.00
_cell.angle_beta   90.00
_cell.angle_gamma   90.00
#
_symmetry.space_group_name_H-M   'P 1'
#
loop_
_entity.id
_entity.type
_entity.pdbx_description
1 polymer ?
#
loop_
_entity_poly.entity_id
_entity_poly.type
_entity_poly.pdbx_seq_one_letter_code
_entity_poly.pdbx_strand_id
1 'polypeptide(L)'
;MSTKWNETRAMRAGAVVAGVMLASFGLTCTASAASGTSDYSMSQVGAATRADAKYVPMFDPTARWPATFQWKYNAANAPAQLDKASVVATLQAAFDKWSSQCNVKAQYAGETSTPPHATDNVAAPDYENVIGWGSLSANSAWTYDWWQSNATGGRDLVDADMLLSVQDVTYLAELDRVATHEFGHAIGLNHSNLESAIMAGPPLTQYNMLVTPQADDVRGCRCLYGLPAGASAPYVCQLPASVDFGTVPLQASSAPKSVAFHNSGNAPLSIDNVSIGDATFRRAAGCAAGTIVPPGGTCTLQIAATPTRAGPVASTIQLFTNDGMYELPLTATGDDSAALPPPQASVQPVNVVEFYNATLDHYFITWIDAEIANLDAGLTPSRWTRTGYSFKAYATTQPGTSNICRFYIPPADGNSHFFGRSPAECSAAQQEHPEFVLEDANYMQLYVPTAGACPSGSTPIYRLFDNRADVNHRYTTDRGVRDAMVAKGWIAEGDGPDRVVMCAPQ
;
A
#
# COMPACT_ATOMS: atom_id res chain seq x y z
N MET A 1 -12.05 30.13 16.64
CA MET A 1 -10.80 30.80 17.04
C MET A 1 -9.69 30.05 16.36
N SER A 2 -9.01 30.70 15.45
CA SER A 2 -8.01 30.10 14.56
C SER A 2 -6.67 30.10 15.30
N THR A 3 -6.15 28.94 15.62
CA THR A 3 -4.77 28.80 16.07
C THR A 3 -3.91 28.46 14.86
N LYS A 4 -3.20 29.46 14.40
CA LYS A 4 -2.15 29.33 13.39
C LYS A 4 -0.98 28.56 14.00
N TRP A 5 -0.66 27.43 13.40
CA TRP A 5 0.64 26.80 13.58
C TRP A 5 1.66 27.57 12.73
N ASN A 6 2.65 28.12 13.38
CA ASN A 6 3.74 28.83 12.71
C ASN A 6 4.79 27.83 12.25
N GLU A 7 5.03 27.82 10.95
CA GLU A 7 6.24 27.24 10.39
C GLU A 7 7.48 27.94 10.97
N THR A 8 8.36 27.18 11.57
CA THR A 8 9.62 27.72 12.05
C THR A 8 10.79 26.92 11.46
N ARG A 9 11.39 27.53 10.46
CA ARG A 9 12.80 27.59 10.10
C ARG A 9 13.72 26.47 10.65
N ALA A 10 14.12 25.58 9.75
CA ALA A 10 15.34 24.82 9.86
C ALA A 10 16.55 25.78 9.96
N MET A 11 17.24 25.80 11.08
CA MET A 11 18.55 26.43 11.17
C MET A 11 19.63 25.49 10.64
N ARG A 12 20.28 25.94 9.60
CA ARG A 12 21.53 25.36 9.10
C ARG A 12 22.63 25.64 10.12
N ALA A 13 23.28 24.62 10.62
CA ALA A 13 24.62 24.72 11.16
C ALA A 13 25.59 24.07 10.18
N GLY A 14 26.29 24.88 9.43
CA GLY A 14 27.43 24.46 8.66
C GLY A 14 28.69 24.51 9.54
N ALA A 15 29.46 23.45 9.51
CA ALA A 15 30.86 23.51 9.94
C ALA A 15 31.73 22.82 8.90
N VAL A 16 32.46 23.64 8.20
CA VAL A 16 33.61 23.26 7.36
C VAL A 16 34.81 23.16 8.26
N VAL A 17 35.53 22.05 8.27
CA VAL A 17 36.97 22.07 8.49
C VAL A 17 37.63 20.99 7.62
N ALA A 18 38.45 21.45 6.72
CA ALA A 18 39.39 20.66 5.96
C ALA A 18 40.66 20.41 6.80
N GLY A 19 41.23 19.24 6.66
CA GLY A 19 42.56 18.96 7.21
C GLY A 19 43.11 17.65 6.65
N VAL A 20 43.86 17.75 5.58
CA VAL A 20 44.70 16.69 5.01
C VAL A 20 45.94 16.50 5.88
N MET A 21 46.28 15.25 6.24
CA MET A 21 47.69 14.81 6.35
C MET A 21 47.80 13.30 6.17
N LEU A 22 48.59 12.92 5.19
CA LEU A 22 49.17 11.59 4.97
C LEU A 22 50.25 11.31 5.99
N ALA A 23 50.30 10.09 6.51
CA ALA A 23 51.56 9.42 6.84
C ALA A 23 51.38 7.92 6.90
N SER A 24 52.27 7.23 6.24
CA SER A 24 52.41 5.80 6.09
C SER A 24 53.14 5.14 7.28
N PHE A 25 53.03 3.81 7.34
CA PHE A 25 53.91 2.78 7.90
C PHE A 25 53.38 1.96 9.08
N GLY A 26 53.42 0.64 8.86
CA GLY A 26 53.80 -0.34 9.86
C GLY A 26 52.77 -1.43 10.15
N LEU A 27 52.87 -2.58 9.42
CA LEU A 27 52.31 -3.84 9.85
C LEU A 27 52.95 -4.33 11.17
N THR A 28 52.14 -4.54 12.18
CA THR A 28 52.44 -5.56 13.21
C THR A 28 51.11 -6.22 13.61
N CYS A 29 51.02 -7.53 13.33
CA CYS A 29 49.94 -8.39 13.79
C CYS A 29 50.12 -8.62 15.30
N THR A 30 49.23 -8.05 16.12
CA THR A 30 49.02 -8.51 17.49
C THR A 30 47.55 -8.76 17.68
N ALA A 31 47.21 -10.01 17.99
CA ALA A 31 45.89 -10.38 18.41
C ALA A 31 45.52 -9.60 19.68
N SER A 32 44.56 -8.69 19.57
CA SER A 32 43.99 -7.96 20.68
C SER A 32 42.56 -8.46 20.87
N ALA A 33 42.24 -8.81 22.08
CA ALA A 33 40.90 -9.20 22.50
C ALA A 33 39.90 -8.12 22.06
N ALA A 34 38.83 -8.54 21.36
CA ALA A 34 37.73 -7.67 20.98
C ALA A 34 37.01 -7.22 22.27
N SER A 35 37.36 -6.03 22.75
CA SER A 35 36.45 -5.23 23.57
C SER A 35 35.40 -4.74 22.62
N GLY A 36 34.20 -5.33 22.67
CA GLY A 36 33.06 -4.84 21.89
C GLY A 36 32.75 -3.42 22.32
N THR A 37 33.15 -2.45 21.54
CA THR A 37 32.55 -1.13 21.59
C THR A 37 31.15 -1.29 21.02
N SER A 38 30.13 -1.26 21.89
CA SER A 38 28.76 -1.15 21.45
C SER A 38 28.61 0.20 20.75
N ASP A 39 28.36 0.15 19.44
CA ASP A 39 28.01 1.36 18.68
C ASP A 39 26.60 1.76 19.10
N TYR A 40 26.49 2.77 19.93
CA TYR A 40 25.22 3.43 20.26
C TYR A 40 24.99 4.55 19.26
N SER A 41 23.79 4.63 18.71
CA SER A 41 23.38 5.81 17.96
C SER A 41 22.02 6.29 18.46
N MET A 42 21.91 7.60 18.61
CA MET A 42 20.67 8.30 18.87
C MET A 42 20.08 8.74 17.52
N SER A 43 18.81 8.52 17.32
CA SER A 43 18.10 9.15 16.21
C SER A 43 17.09 10.16 16.75
N GLN A 44 17.19 11.38 16.28
CA GLN A 44 16.06 12.31 16.36
C GLN A 44 15.03 11.89 15.32
N VAL A 45 13.75 11.95 15.68
CA VAL A 45 12.66 11.74 14.74
C VAL A 45 12.70 12.86 13.70
N GLY A 46 13.50 12.65 12.65
CA GLY A 46 13.57 13.54 11.48
C GLY A 46 12.45 13.22 10.50
N ALA A 47 12.03 14.23 9.74
CA ALA A 47 11.08 14.03 8.67
C ALA A 47 11.53 12.89 7.75
N ALA A 48 10.63 11.93 7.51
CA ALA A 48 10.89 10.80 6.62
C ALA A 48 11.27 11.30 5.23
N THR A 49 12.49 11.00 4.79
CA THR A 49 12.99 11.36 3.46
C THR A 49 12.64 10.33 2.38
N ARG A 50 11.94 9.24 2.74
CA ARG A 50 11.42 8.26 1.78
C ARG A 50 9.99 8.63 1.43
N ALA A 51 9.81 9.14 0.22
CA ALA A 51 8.53 9.66 -0.28
C ALA A 51 7.39 8.62 -0.43
N ASP A 52 7.64 7.31 -0.23
CA ASP A 52 6.76 6.27 -0.76
C ASP A 52 6.49 5.08 0.17
N ALA A 53 7.05 5.05 1.38
CA ALA A 53 6.71 4.03 2.36
C ALA A 53 5.55 4.51 3.24
N LYS A 54 4.52 3.68 3.43
CA LYS A 54 3.37 4.01 4.25
C LYS A 54 3.78 4.07 5.73
N TYR A 55 4.11 2.94 6.34
CA TYR A 55 4.83 2.97 7.61
C TYR A 55 6.34 2.99 7.35
N VAL A 56 7.06 3.70 8.17
CA VAL A 56 8.52 3.81 8.09
C VAL A 56 9.10 3.25 9.37
N PRO A 57 9.95 2.19 9.33
CA PRO A 57 10.75 1.82 10.47
C PRO A 57 11.68 2.99 10.83
N MET A 58 11.86 3.26 12.12
CA MET A 58 12.73 4.34 12.57
C MET A 58 14.20 4.10 12.17
N PHE A 59 14.59 2.82 12.08
CA PHE A 59 15.98 2.41 11.82
C PHE A 59 16.08 1.49 10.61
N ASP A 60 17.17 1.57 9.88
CA ASP A 60 17.53 0.67 8.79
C ASP A 60 18.94 0.09 9.05
N PRO A 61 19.10 -1.20 9.39
CA PRO A 61 18.05 -2.20 9.65
C PRO A 61 17.16 -1.86 10.85
N THR A 62 15.95 -2.42 10.85
CA THR A 62 14.94 -2.19 11.90
C THR A 62 15.45 -2.55 13.28
N ALA A 63 15.12 -1.73 14.29
CA ALA A 63 15.34 -2.06 15.70
C ALA A 63 14.01 -2.36 16.40
N ARG A 64 14.03 -3.22 17.40
CA ARG A 64 12.86 -3.61 18.19
C ARG A 64 13.25 -3.98 19.61
N TRP A 65 12.30 -3.90 20.53
CA TRP A 65 12.51 -4.40 21.89
C TRP A 65 12.66 -5.94 21.90
N PRO A 66 13.75 -6.47 22.47
CA PRO A 66 13.94 -7.91 22.60
C PRO A 66 13.06 -8.54 23.69
N ALA A 67 12.54 -7.71 24.61
CA ALA A 67 11.72 -8.08 25.76
C ALA A 67 10.60 -7.06 26.00
N THR A 68 9.90 -7.18 27.13
CA THR A 68 8.90 -6.19 27.56
C THR A 68 9.55 -4.82 27.79
N PHE A 69 9.02 -3.79 27.13
CA PHE A 69 9.37 -2.40 27.35
C PHE A 69 8.89 -1.98 28.75
N GLN A 70 9.81 -1.82 29.68
CA GLN A 70 9.49 -1.35 31.04
C GLN A 70 9.73 0.15 31.11
N TRP A 71 8.69 0.90 31.43
CA TRP A 71 8.75 2.36 31.49
C TRP A 71 8.44 2.89 32.88
N LYS A 72 9.06 4.00 33.25
CA LYS A 72 8.86 4.70 34.49
C LYS A 72 8.30 6.09 34.26
N TYR A 73 7.62 6.62 35.25
CA TYR A 73 7.02 7.95 35.16
C TYR A 73 7.73 8.93 36.09
N ASN A 74 8.16 10.07 35.53
CA ASN A 74 8.64 11.22 36.27
C ASN A 74 7.55 12.29 36.30
N ALA A 75 6.94 12.53 37.50
CA ALA A 75 5.88 13.49 37.67
C ALA A 75 6.37 14.95 37.85
N ALA A 76 7.69 15.18 37.84
CA ALA A 76 8.22 16.54 37.93
C ALA A 76 7.71 17.39 36.75
N ASN A 77 7.32 18.60 37.05
CA ASN A 77 6.76 19.59 36.11
C ASN A 77 5.43 19.17 35.42
N ALA A 78 4.77 18.11 35.87
CA ALA A 78 3.46 17.72 35.33
C ALA A 78 2.45 18.88 35.52
N PRO A 79 1.55 19.12 34.53
CA PRO A 79 0.48 20.10 34.69
C PRO A 79 -0.36 19.84 35.94
N ALA A 80 -0.54 20.86 36.79
CA ALA A 80 -1.15 20.71 38.12
C ALA A 80 -2.60 20.17 38.11
N GLN A 81 -3.30 20.30 36.97
CA GLN A 81 -4.67 19.81 36.79
C GLN A 81 -4.72 18.30 36.44
N LEU A 82 -3.59 17.67 36.17
CA LEU A 82 -3.51 16.24 35.85
C LEU A 82 -3.07 15.49 37.09
N ASP A 83 -3.94 14.65 37.62
CA ASP A 83 -3.54 13.77 38.71
C ASP A 83 -2.67 12.63 38.22
N LYS A 84 -1.68 12.26 39.01
CA LYS A 84 -0.67 11.27 38.65
C LYS A 84 -1.24 9.89 38.29
N ALA A 85 -2.24 9.44 39.03
CA ALA A 85 -2.82 8.11 38.80
C ALA A 85 -3.53 8.06 37.45
N SER A 86 -4.27 9.09 37.10
CA SER A 86 -4.93 9.24 35.80
C SER A 86 -3.91 9.37 34.66
N VAL A 87 -2.80 10.08 34.87
CA VAL A 87 -1.72 10.17 33.88
C VAL A 87 -1.13 8.79 33.59
N VAL A 88 -0.71 8.06 34.63
CA VAL A 88 -0.13 6.72 34.47
C VAL A 88 -1.13 5.76 33.82
N ALA A 89 -2.40 5.81 34.22
CA ALA A 89 -3.43 4.96 33.61
C ALA A 89 -3.65 5.30 32.11
N THR A 90 -3.63 6.60 31.76
CA THR A 90 -3.77 7.04 30.37
C THR A 90 -2.57 6.62 29.51
N LEU A 91 -1.35 6.76 30.02
CA LEU A 91 -0.14 6.31 29.35
C LEU A 91 -0.16 4.79 29.11
N GLN A 92 -0.51 3.99 30.13
CA GLN A 92 -0.62 2.56 29.95
C GLN A 92 -1.72 2.19 28.93
N ALA A 93 -2.88 2.85 29.01
CA ALA A 93 -3.95 2.62 28.03
C ALA A 93 -3.54 2.99 26.60
N ALA A 94 -2.78 4.07 26.42
CA ALA A 94 -2.24 4.47 25.12
C ALA A 94 -1.31 3.39 24.55
N PHE A 95 -0.45 2.79 25.39
CA PHE A 95 0.39 1.68 24.97
C PHE A 95 -0.42 0.40 24.69
N ASP A 96 -1.43 0.10 25.50
CA ASP A 96 -2.26 -1.10 25.36
C ASP A 96 -2.99 -1.13 24.00
N LYS A 97 -3.22 0.02 23.37
CA LYS A 97 -3.73 0.08 22.00
C LYS A 97 -2.78 -0.56 21.00
N TRP A 98 -1.47 -0.40 21.17
CA TRP A 98 -0.46 -1.04 20.34
C TRP A 98 -0.35 -2.54 20.65
N SER A 99 -0.27 -2.91 21.93
CA SER A 99 -0.14 -4.31 22.35
C SER A 99 -1.37 -5.16 22.00
N SER A 100 -2.52 -4.54 21.77
CA SER A 100 -3.72 -5.21 21.24
C SER A 100 -3.60 -5.56 19.76
N GLN A 101 -2.74 -4.88 19.00
CA GLN A 101 -2.61 -5.03 17.55
C GLN A 101 -1.40 -5.85 17.12
N CYS A 102 -0.33 -5.85 17.91
CA CYS A 102 0.90 -6.59 17.64
C CYS A 102 1.52 -7.15 18.94
N ASN A 103 2.51 -8.04 18.80
CA ASN A 103 3.12 -8.72 19.94
C ASN A 103 4.19 -7.89 20.66
N VAL A 104 3.98 -6.58 20.79
CA VAL A 104 4.78 -5.72 21.66
C VAL A 104 4.17 -5.69 23.05
N LYS A 105 4.99 -5.58 24.09
CA LYS A 105 4.53 -5.51 25.47
C LYS A 105 5.19 -4.33 26.18
N ALA A 106 4.41 -3.56 26.93
CA ALA A 106 4.92 -2.58 27.86
C ALA A 106 4.33 -2.76 29.24
N GLN A 107 5.08 -2.33 30.21
CA GLN A 107 4.70 -2.41 31.61
C GLN A 107 5.19 -1.18 32.36
N TYR A 108 4.29 -0.55 33.07
CA TYR A 108 4.66 0.48 34.04
C TYR A 108 5.52 -0.13 35.16
N ALA A 109 6.72 0.40 35.35
CA ALA A 109 7.71 -0.09 36.31
C ALA A 109 7.84 0.81 37.56
N GLY A 110 6.95 1.78 37.72
CA GLY A 110 6.93 2.68 38.86
C GLY A 110 7.40 4.12 38.57
N GLU A 111 7.63 4.87 39.62
CA GLU A 111 8.09 6.25 39.54
C GLU A 111 9.61 6.35 39.53
N THR A 112 10.09 7.46 38.97
CA THR A 112 11.51 7.81 39.00
C THR A 112 11.68 9.33 39.23
N SER A 113 12.84 9.73 39.69
CA SER A 113 13.27 11.12 39.70
C SER A 113 14.21 11.46 38.55
N THR A 114 14.59 10.45 37.75
CA THR A 114 15.40 10.63 36.54
C THR A 114 14.57 11.44 35.53
N PRO A 115 15.06 12.55 34.98
CA PRO A 115 14.37 13.26 33.91
C PRO A 115 14.49 12.47 32.60
N PRO A 116 13.50 12.56 31.68
CA PRO A 116 13.68 12.03 30.33
C PRO A 116 14.90 12.65 29.68
N HIS A 117 15.71 11.89 29.00
CA HIS A 117 16.80 12.39 28.18
C HIS A 117 16.22 13.16 26.98
N ALA A 118 16.30 14.48 27.04
CA ALA A 118 15.61 15.37 26.12
C ALA A 118 16.56 16.31 25.37
N THR A 119 17.85 16.00 25.31
CA THR A 119 18.83 16.89 24.67
C THR A 119 19.72 16.15 23.69
N ASP A 120 20.02 16.78 22.58
CA ASP A 120 20.89 16.33 21.48
C ASP A 120 22.34 15.98 21.92
N ASN A 121 22.65 16.15 23.20
CA ASN A 121 23.99 15.99 23.75
C ASN A 121 24.19 14.74 24.60
N VAL A 122 23.18 13.85 24.69
CA VAL A 122 23.32 12.59 25.42
C VAL A 122 24.00 11.57 24.54
N ALA A 123 25.24 11.26 24.85
CA ALA A 123 26.07 10.36 24.04
C ALA A 123 25.76 8.86 24.23
N ALA A 124 25.01 8.47 25.25
CA ALA A 124 24.75 7.08 25.59
C ALA A 124 23.40 6.90 26.29
N PRO A 125 22.73 5.73 26.10
CA PRO A 125 21.53 5.36 26.84
C PRO A 125 21.84 5.21 28.33
N ASP A 126 20.87 5.53 29.19
CA ASP A 126 20.95 5.21 30.62
C ASP A 126 20.20 3.91 30.99
N TYR A 127 19.50 3.33 30.00
CA TYR A 127 18.71 2.10 30.12
C TYR A 127 17.51 2.23 31.08
N GLU A 128 17.05 3.45 31.34
CA GLU A 128 15.87 3.75 32.13
C GLU A 128 14.85 4.48 31.26
N ASN A 129 13.89 3.76 30.69
CA ASN A 129 12.87 4.37 29.85
C ASN A 129 11.96 5.29 30.67
N VAL A 130 12.06 6.58 30.49
CA VAL A 130 11.38 7.58 31.30
C VAL A 130 10.37 8.36 30.47
N ILE A 131 9.15 8.48 31.01
CA ILE A 131 8.13 9.39 30.50
C ILE A 131 7.98 10.53 31.51
N GLY A 132 8.19 11.75 31.04
CA GLY A 132 8.13 12.94 31.91
C GLY A 132 7.78 14.21 31.17
N TRP A 133 7.90 15.35 31.85
CA TRP A 133 7.38 16.61 31.42
C TRP A 133 8.45 17.70 31.28
N GLY A 134 8.31 18.51 30.23
CA GLY A 134 9.20 19.64 30.00
C GLY A 134 8.62 20.68 29.06
N SER A 135 9.38 21.73 28.81
CA SER A 135 9.01 22.78 27.85
C SER A 135 9.51 22.39 26.44
N LEU A 136 8.60 22.29 25.49
CA LEU A 136 8.90 22.08 24.08
C LEU A 136 8.46 23.32 23.29
N SER A 137 9.30 23.79 22.38
CA SER A 137 9.06 25.05 21.68
C SER A 137 8.11 24.93 20.47
N ALA A 138 7.86 23.72 19.98
CA ALA A 138 7.10 23.53 18.75
C ALA A 138 6.30 22.21 18.67
N ASN A 139 6.50 21.27 19.60
CA ASN A 139 5.89 19.95 19.57
C ASN A 139 5.13 19.67 20.87
N SER A 140 4.07 18.85 20.79
CA SER A 140 3.31 18.42 21.97
C SER A 140 4.06 17.35 22.77
N ALA A 141 4.94 16.60 22.12
CA ALA A 141 5.85 15.63 22.75
C ALA A 141 7.06 15.35 21.87
N TRP A 142 7.98 14.60 22.41
CA TRP A 142 9.16 14.13 21.71
C TRP A 142 9.64 12.81 22.29
N THR A 143 9.93 11.82 21.44
CA THR A 143 10.49 10.52 21.82
C THR A 143 11.93 10.40 21.34
N TYR A 144 12.81 9.90 22.21
CA TYR A 144 14.22 9.61 21.94
C TYR A 144 14.46 8.12 22.11
N ASP A 145 15.08 7.50 21.12
CA ASP A 145 15.36 6.05 21.12
C ASP A 145 16.83 5.76 20.90
N TRP A 146 17.32 4.76 21.63
CA TRP A 146 18.65 4.22 21.46
C TRP A 146 18.57 2.73 21.09
N TRP A 147 19.49 2.32 20.27
CA TRP A 147 19.60 0.93 19.85
C TRP A 147 21.05 0.46 19.90
N GLN A 148 21.23 -0.86 19.97
CA GLN A 148 22.51 -1.55 19.86
C GLN A 148 22.42 -2.70 18.86
N SER A 149 23.56 -3.05 18.24
CA SER A 149 23.64 -4.25 17.41
C SER A 149 23.55 -5.50 18.28
N ASN A 150 22.75 -6.47 17.84
CA ASN A 150 22.60 -7.74 18.53
C ASN A 150 23.45 -8.86 17.89
N ALA A 151 23.56 -9.99 18.55
CA ALA A 151 24.40 -11.12 18.14
C ALA A 151 23.98 -11.76 16.80
N THR A 152 22.78 -11.49 16.30
CA THR A 152 22.26 -12.01 15.04
C THR A 152 22.43 -11.05 13.85
N GLY A 153 23.10 -9.91 14.07
CA GLY A 153 23.29 -8.86 13.06
C GLY A 153 22.10 -7.90 12.91
N GLY A 154 21.07 -8.06 13.75
CA GLY A 154 19.96 -7.12 13.88
C GLY A 154 20.26 -6.03 14.92
N ARG A 155 19.23 -5.27 15.28
CA ARG A 155 19.29 -4.20 16.28
C ARG A 155 18.22 -4.40 17.35
N ASP A 156 18.60 -4.16 18.59
CA ASP A 156 17.70 -4.13 19.73
C ASP A 156 17.55 -2.69 20.22
N LEU A 157 16.31 -2.24 20.44
CA LEU A 157 16.04 -1.05 21.23
C LEU A 157 16.46 -1.33 22.66
N VAL A 158 17.14 -0.38 23.27
CA VAL A 158 17.70 -0.53 24.61
C VAL A 158 17.28 0.57 25.57
N ASP A 159 16.82 1.70 25.01
CA ASP A 159 16.37 2.86 25.77
C ASP A 159 15.39 3.68 24.93
N ALA A 160 14.34 4.22 25.55
CA ALA A 160 13.40 5.12 24.92
C ALA A 160 12.78 6.06 25.97
N ASP A 161 13.01 7.35 25.79
CA ASP A 161 12.50 8.40 26.66
C ASP A 161 11.47 9.24 25.94
N MET A 162 10.42 9.64 26.68
CA MET A 162 9.36 10.48 26.16
C MET A 162 9.25 11.78 26.98
N LEU A 163 9.43 12.90 26.31
CA LEU A 163 9.22 14.24 26.89
C LEU A 163 7.89 14.80 26.40
N LEU A 164 6.98 15.08 27.35
CA LEU A 164 5.66 15.65 27.11
C LEU A 164 5.68 17.16 27.33
N SER A 165 5.05 17.93 26.44
CA SER A 165 4.96 19.40 26.54
C SER A 165 4.00 19.81 27.67
N VAL A 166 4.50 20.55 28.63
CA VAL A 166 3.68 21.13 29.72
C VAL A 166 2.74 22.23 29.23
N GLN A 167 2.99 22.79 28.04
CA GLN A 167 2.18 23.86 27.46
C GLN A 167 1.01 23.32 26.65
N ASP A 168 1.22 22.18 25.93
CA ASP A 168 0.28 21.67 24.95
C ASP A 168 -0.55 20.50 25.48
N VAL A 169 0.05 19.64 26.32
CA VAL A 169 -0.62 18.46 26.89
C VAL A 169 -1.17 18.79 28.27
N THR A 170 -2.34 19.41 28.32
CA THR A 170 -2.92 19.93 29.57
C THR A 170 -4.18 19.19 30.03
N TYR A 171 -4.65 18.19 29.31
CA TYR A 171 -5.80 17.35 29.68
C TYR A 171 -5.59 15.90 29.17
N LEU A 172 -6.30 14.93 29.80
CA LEU A 172 -6.06 13.50 29.59
C LEU A 172 -6.35 13.02 28.16
N ALA A 173 -7.35 13.58 27.48
CA ALA A 173 -7.67 13.20 26.10
C ALA A 173 -6.55 13.60 25.11
N GLU A 174 -5.88 14.74 25.37
CA GLU A 174 -4.71 15.12 24.58
C GLU A 174 -3.50 14.26 24.92
N LEU A 175 -3.30 13.95 26.21
CA LEU A 175 -2.26 13.01 26.65
C LEU A 175 -2.44 11.66 25.97
N ASP A 176 -3.67 11.11 25.93
CA ASP A 176 -3.98 9.83 25.30
C ASP A 176 -3.61 9.81 23.81
N ARG A 177 -3.97 10.86 23.08
CA ARG A 177 -3.66 11.04 21.68
C ARG A 177 -2.16 11.13 21.43
N VAL A 178 -1.50 12.04 22.14
CA VAL A 178 -0.07 12.29 22.02
C VAL A 178 0.73 11.05 22.41
N ALA A 179 0.43 10.46 23.57
CA ALA A 179 1.13 9.27 24.03
C ALA A 179 0.94 8.07 23.08
N THR A 180 -0.23 7.91 22.46
CA THR A 180 -0.43 6.85 21.48
C THR A 180 0.49 7.03 20.26
N HIS A 181 0.69 8.27 19.78
CA HIS A 181 1.65 8.59 18.72
C HIS A 181 3.09 8.32 19.17
N GLU A 182 3.50 8.88 20.29
CA GLU A 182 4.87 8.79 20.81
C GLU A 182 5.28 7.34 21.13
N PHE A 183 4.34 6.52 21.62
CA PHE A 183 4.60 5.08 21.79
C PHE A 183 4.87 4.36 20.46
N GLY A 184 4.31 4.84 19.36
CA GLY A 184 4.69 4.35 18.04
C GLY A 184 6.18 4.56 17.77
N HIS A 185 6.74 5.71 18.13
CA HIS A 185 8.18 5.97 18.07
C HIS A 185 8.94 5.05 19.04
N ALA A 186 8.55 5.01 20.30
CA ALA A 186 9.21 4.17 21.31
C ALA A 186 9.24 2.67 20.98
N ILE A 187 8.40 2.20 20.07
CA ILE A 187 8.45 0.82 19.58
C ILE A 187 9.15 0.66 18.21
N GLY A 188 9.78 1.71 17.69
CA GLY A 188 10.61 1.68 16.49
C GLY A 188 9.93 2.09 15.19
N LEU A 189 8.76 2.75 15.24
CA LEU A 189 8.10 3.33 14.08
C LEU A 189 8.47 4.79 13.91
N ASN A 190 8.75 5.21 12.69
CA ASN A 190 8.91 6.60 12.28
C ASN A 190 7.57 7.17 11.77
N HIS A 191 7.58 8.44 11.42
CA HIS A 191 6.41 9.06 10.82
C HIS A 191 5.96 8.37 9.53
N SER A 192 4.64 8.17 9.41
CA SER A 192 3.98 7.77 8.18
C SER A 192 3.69 9.00 7.31
N ASN A 193 3.70 8.83 6.00
CA ASN A 193 3.25 9.84 5.05
C ASN A 193 1.74 9.78 4.76
N LEU A 194 0.99 8.95 5.48
CA LEU A 194 -0.47 8.84 5.38
C LEU A 194 -1.15 9.71 6.43
N GLU A 195 -2.03 10.62 5.99
CA GLU A 195 -2.87 11.44 6.90
C GLU A 195 -3.77 10.60 7.79
N SER A 196 -4.15 9.40 7.33
CA SER A 196 -5.00 8.48 8.07
C SER A 196 -4.26 7.62 9.11
N ALA A 197 -2.95 7.74 9.25
CA ALA A 197 -2.16 7.05 10.26
C ALA A 197 -2.06 7.86 11.56
N ILE A 198 -2.00 7.19 12.72
CA ILE A 198 -1.68 7.91 13.97
C ILE A 198 -0.24 8.40 13.96
N MET A 199 0.64 7.68 13.26
CA MET A 199 2.03 8.06 13.04
C MET A 199 2.21 9.09 11.92
N ALA A 200 1.15 9.80 11.47
CA ALA A 200 1.28 10.86 10.47
C ALA A 200 2.23 11.95 10.96
N GLY A 201 3.24 12.26 10.13
CA GLY A 201 4.24 13.28 10.41
C GLY A 201 3.84 14.69 9.92
N PRO A 202 4.57 15.75 10.30
CA PRO A 202 4.40 17.08 9.72
C PRO A 202 4.58 17.06 8.19
N PRO A 203 3.77 17.81 7.40
CA PRO A 203 2.72 18.73 7.80
C PRO A 203 1.33 18.08 8.08
N LEU A 204 1.22 16.76 8.08
CA LEU A 204 -0.04 16.02 8.12
C LEU A 204 -0.70 16.00 9.50
N THR A 205 0.07 16.23 10.56
CA THR A 205 -0.38 16.17 11.96
C THR A 205 -1.51 17.13 12.31
N GLN A 206 -1.70 18.22 11.58
CA GLN A 206 -2.74 19.21 11.87
C GLN A 206 -4.18 18.67 11.79
N TYR A 207 -4.38 17.56 11.11
CA TYR A 207 -5.70 16.92 10.93
C TYR A 207 -5.85 15.66 11.77
N ASN A 208 -4.79 15.24 12.45
CA ASN A 208 -4.78 13.96 13.13
C ASN A 208 -5.49 14.04 14.49
N MET A 209 -6.79 13.75 14.49
CA MET A 209 -7.60 13.59 15.70
C MET A 209 -7.71 12.11 16.14
N LEU A 210 -6.87 11.26 15.58
CA LEU A 210 -6.87 9.82 15.86
C LEU A 210 -6.35 9.56 17.29
N VAL A 211 -6.94 8.59 17.93
CA VAL A 211 -6.56 8.13 19.27
C VAL A 211 -6.21 6.64 19.31
N THR A 212 -6.20 5.98 18.14
CA THR A 212 -5.86 4.56 18.01
C THR A 212 -5.00 4.33 16.78
N PRO A 213 -4.08 3.36 16.81
CA PRO A 213 -3.35 2.92 15.62
C PRO A 213 -4.30 2.51 14.49
N GLN A 214 -4.05 2.97 13.28
CA GLN A 214 -4.81 2.66 12.08
C GLN A 214 -4.14 1.52 11.29
N ALA A 215 -4.71 1.11 10.16
CA ALA A 215 -4.24 -0.05 9.40
C ALA A 215 -2.74 0.01 9.04
N ASP A 216 -2.22 1.19 8.71
CA ASP A 216 -0.82 1.40 8.39
C ASP A 216 0.09 1.23 9.62
N ASP A 217 -0.30 1.86 10.73
CA ASP A 217 0.40 1.77 12.02
C ASP A 217 0.43 0.34 12.54
N VAL A 218 -0.72 -0.34 12.49
CA VAL A 218 -0.89 -1.74 12.90
C VAL A 218 0.00 -2.65 12.07
N ARG A 219 0.08 -2.43 10.77
CA ARG A 219 0.96 -3.18 9.87
C ARG A 219 2.42 -2.99 10.25
N GLY A 220 2.86 -1.76 10.47
CA GLY A 220 4.22 -1.45 10.93
C GLY A 220 4.56 -2.19 12.21
N CYS A 221 3.68 -2.13 13.20
CA CYS A 221 3.85 -2.82 14.47
C CYS A 221 3.91 -4.36 14.31
N ARG A 222 3.02 -4.95 13.50
CA ARG A 222 3.04 -6.40 13.20
C ARG A 222 4.31 -6.82 12.48
N CYS A 223 4.85 -5.99 11.62
CA CYS A 223 6.10 -6.27 10.92
C CYS A 223 7.31 -6.25 11.84
N LEU A 224 7.31 -5.45 12.90
CA LEU A 224 8.35 -5.41 13.90
C LEU A 224 8.22 -6.55 14.93
N TYR A 225 6.99 -6.84 15.39
CA TYR A 225 6.76 -7.69 16.58
C TYR A 225 5.91 -8.94 16.31
N GLY A 226 5.31 -9.07 15.13
CA GLY A 226 4.37 -10.15 14.83
C GLY A 226 2.97 -9.90 15.42
N LEU A 227 2.10 -10.89 15.30
CA LEU A 227 0.74 -10.85 15.85
C LEU A 227 0.72 -11.07 17.35
N PRO A 228 -0.25 -10.50 18.09
CA PRO A 228 -0.48 -10.83 19.47
C PRO A 228 -0.70 -12.34 19.65
N ALA A 229 -0.36 -12.87 20.83
CA ALA A 229 -0.55 -14.28 21.13
C ALA A 229 -2.01 -14.72 20.96
N GLY A 230 -2.27 -15.77 20.17
CA GLY A 230 -3.59 -16.28 19.86
C GLY A 230 -4.35 -15.51 18.76
N ALA A 231 -3.82 -14.42 18.26
CA ALA A 231 -4.42 -13.69 17.13
C ALA A 231 -4.14 -14.41 15.79
N SER A 232 -5.07 -14.26 14.85
CA SER A 232 -4.96 -14.80 13.51
C SER A 232 -5.31 -13.73 12.49
N ALA A 233 -4.33 -13.32 11.68
CA ALA A 233 -4.49 -12.36 10.61
C ALA A 233 -3.43 -12.54 9.52
N PRO A 234 -3.73 -12.19 8.27
CA PRO A 234 -2.72 -11.97 7.25
C PRO A 234 -2.07 -10.59 7.44
N TYR A 235 -0.88 -10.37 6.90
CA TYR A 235 -0.29 -9.04 6.69
C TYR A 235 0.95 -9.13 5.79
N VAL A 236 1.29 -8.02 5.12
CA VAL A 236 2.46 -7.92 4.22
C VAL A 236 3.42 -6.88 4.77
N CYS A 237 4.69 -7.26 4.98
CA CYS A 237 5.70 -6.38 5.56
C CYS A 237 6.57 -5.68 4.53
N GLN A 238 6.96 -6.38 3.49
CA GLN A 238 7.96 -5.89 2.55
C GLN A 238 7.31 -5.59 1.21
N LEU A 239 7.19 -4.30 0.92
CA LEU A 239 6.87 -3.80 -0.41
C LEU A 239 7.97 -2.82 -0.82
N PRO A 240 8.35 -2.77 -2.11
CA PRO A 240 9.23 -1.71 -2.59
C PRO A 240 8.57 -0.34 -2.37
N ALA A 241 9.36 0.70 -2.18
CA ALA A 241 8.84 2.05 -2.01
C ALA A 241 8.09 2.52 -3.28
N SER A 242 8.59 2.16 -4.46
CA SER A 242 7.99 2.44 -5.76
C SER A 242 8.49 1.46 -6.81
N VAL A 243 7.86 1.44 -7.97
CA VAL A 243 8.36 0.75 -9.17
C VAL A 243 8.59 1.78 -10.27
N ASP A 244 9.86 2.11 -10.52
CA ASP A 244 10.24 3.02 -11.58
C ASP A 244 10.61 2.22 -12.85
N PHE A 245 9.94 2.48 -13.96
CA PHE A 245 10.21 1.85 -15.25
C PHE A 245 11.30 2.56 -16.05
N GLY A 246 11.77 3.73 -15.55
CA GLY A 246 12.73 4.56 -16.26
C GLY A 246 12.16 5.13 -17.55
N THR A 247 13.03 5.33 -18.55
CA THR A 247 12.66 5.86 -19.87
C THR A 247 12.17 4.73 -20.76
N VAL A 248 10.95 4.86 -21.28
CA VAL A 248 10.30 3.89 -22.16
C VAL A 248 9.86 4.61 -23.44
N PRO A 249 10.25 4.12 -24.66
CA PRO A 249 9.80 4.72 -25.90
C PRO A 249 8.29 4.77 -26.00
N LEU A 250 7.74 5.84 -26.60
CA LEU A 250 6.31 5.98 -26.80
C LEU A 250 5.73 4.76 -27.56
N GLN A 251 4.58 4.26 -27.10
CA GLN A 251 3.85 3.13 -27.65
C GLN A 251 4.62 1.79 -27.58
N ALA A 252 5.82 1.76 -27.02
CA ALA A 252 6.54 0.53 -26.71
C ALA A 252 6.22 0.08 -25.28
N SER A 253 6.16 -1.24 -25.09
CA SER A 253 5.98 -1.83 -23.75
C SER A 253 7.33 -2.07 -23.10
N SER A 254 7.51 -1.67 -21.86
CA SER A 254 8.70 -2.02 -21.07
C SER A 254 8.77 -3.52 -20.81
N ALA A 255 9.95 -4.02 -20.45
CA ALA A 255 10.04 -5.31 -19.79
C ALA A 255 9.20 -5.29 -18.48
N PRO A 256 8.45 -6.37 -18.16
CA PRO A 256 7.70 -6.45 -16.92
C PRO A 256 8.61 -6.38 -15.70
N LYS A 257 8.18 -5.61 -14.69
CA LYS A 257 8.80 -5.59 -13.36
C LYS A 257 7.93 -6.35 -12.37
N SER A 258 8.59 -7.09 -11.47
CA SER A 258 7.93 -7.98 -10.50
C SER A 258 7.85 -7.32 -9.14
N VAL A 259 6.68 -7.40 -8.51
CA VAL A 259 6.44 -7.02 -7.12
C VAL A 259 5.93 -8.23 -6.36
N ALA A 260 6.61 -8.60 -5.29
CA ALA A 260 6.25 -9.73 -4.45
C ALA A 260 5.43 -9.26 -3.25
N PHE A 261 4.28 -9.88 -3.02
CA PHE A 261 3.45 -9.72 -1.83
C PHE A 261 3.59 -10.99 -0.98
N HIS A 262 4.42 -10.92 0.04
CA HIS A 262 4.66 -12.03 0.96
C HIS A 262 3.72 -11.93 2.15
N ASN A 263 2.87 -12.95 2.36
CA ASN A 263 2.02 -13.04 3.53
C ASN A 263 2.85 -13.44 4.76
N SER A 264 3.23 -12.45 5.56
CA SER A 264 3.99 -12.62 6.80
C SER A 264 3.11 -13.04 7.99
N GLY A 265 1.79 -13.07 7.80
CA GLY A 265 0.81 -13.45 8.81
C GLY A 265 0.64 -14.97 8.97
N ASN A 266 -0.28 -15.35 9.86
CA ASN A 266 -0.62 -16.74 10.15
C ASN A 266 -2.01 -17.17 9.65
N ALA A 267 -2.70 -16.30 8.90
CA ALA A 267 -3.96 -16.56 8.21
C ALA A 267 -3.81 -16.33 6.70
N PRO A 268 -4.66 -16.92 5.85
CA PRO A 268 -4.62 -16.68 4.41
C PRO A 268 -4.88 -15.19 4.08
N LEU A 269 -4.07 -14.63 3.16
CA LEU A 269 -4.28 -13.31 2.58
C LEU A 269 -5.10 -13.48 1.29
N SER A 270 -6.31 -12.96 1.25
CA SER A 270 -7.11 -12.90 0.02
C SER A 270 -6.84 -11.59 -0.70
N ILE A 271 -6.61 -11.66 -2.00
CA ILE A 271 -6.55 -10.50 -2.88
C ILE A 271 -7.94 -10.32 -3.48
N ASP A 272 -8.62 -9.27 -3.06
CA ASP A 272 -9.99 -9.00 -3.48
C ASP A 272 -10.01 -8.23 -4.81
N ASN A 273 -9.03 -7.32 -4.99
CA ASN A 273 -8.89 -6.53 -6.21
C ASN A 273 -7.46 -6.03 -6.42
N VAL A 274 -7.09 -5.77 -7.69
CA VAL A 274 -5.85 -5.07 -8.10
C VAL A 274 -6.22 -3.96 -9.08
N SER A 275 -6.09 -2.70 -8.67
CA SER A 275 -6.39 -1.52 -9.48
C SER A 275 -5.12 -0.79 -9.89
N ILE A 276 -5.08 -0.24 -11.09
CA ILE A 276 -3.99 0.59 -11.62
C ILE A 276 -4.59 1.87 -12.22
N GLY A 277 -4.23 3.02 -11.66
CA GLY A 277 -4.90 4.29 -11.95
C GLY A 277 -4.62 4.93 -13.30
N ASP A 278 -3.54 4.59 -14.01
CA ASP A 278 -3.18 5.18 -15.31
C ASP A 278 -2.92 4.09 -16.35
N ALA A 279 -3.51 4.24 -17.52
CA ALA A 279 -3.42 3.30 -18.65
C ALA A 279 -1.98 3.07 -19.19
N THR A 280 -1.03 3.92 -18.83
CA THR A 280 0.39 3.68 -19.10
C THR A 280 0.90 2.41 -18.47
N PHE A 281 0.39 2.05 -17.29
CA PHE A 281 0.81 0.88 -16.54
C PHE A 281 -0.27 -0.19 -16.62
N ARG A 282 0.16 -1.44 -16.74
CA ARG A 282 -0.76 -2.57 -16.76
C ARG A 282 -0.19 -3.79 -16.06
N ARG A 283 -1.05 -4.58 -15.51
CA ARG A 283 -0.71 -5.92 -15.03
C ARG A 283 -0.40 -6.82 -16.23
N ALA A 284 0.82 -7.34 -16.28
CA ALA A 284 1.25 -8.28 -17.31
C ALA A 284 0.96 -9.73 -16.89
N ALA A 285 1.09 -10.04 -15.60
CA ALA A 285 0.81 -11.37 -15.04
C ALA A 285 0.76 -11.36 -13.51
N GLY A 286 0.42 -12.48 -12.90
CA GLY A 286 0.55 -12.73 -11.46
C GLY A 286 -0.71 -12.40 -10.66
N CYS A 287 -0.56 -11.94 -9.44
CA CYS A 287 -1.64 -11.70 -8.49
C CYS A 287 -2.87 -11.04 -9.11
N ALA A 288 -4.04 -11.59 -8.84
CA ALA A 288 -5.32 -11.16 -9.37
C ALA A 288 -6.38 -11.20 -8.28
N ALA A 289 -7.52 -10.60 -8.54
CA ALA A 289 -8.71 -10.79 -7.72
C ALA A 289 -9.02 -12.28 -7.54
N GLY A 290 -9.34 -12.69 -6.32
CA GLY A 290 -9.57 -14.09 -5.95
C GLY A 290 -8.32 -14.90 -5.63
N THR A 291 -7.10 -14.33 -5.79
CA THR A 291 -5.88 -15.02 -5.36
C THR A 291 -5.83 -15.15 -3.84
N ILE A 292 -5.59 -16.36 -3.34
CA ILE A 292 -5.36 -16.63 -1.91
C ILE A 292 -3.90 -16.97 -1.70
N VAL A 293 -3.23 -16.19 -0.85
CA VAL A 293 -1.83 -16.39 -0.49
C VAL A 293 -1.79 -17.03 0.91
N PRO A 294 -1.36 -18.28 1.05
CA PRO A 294 -1.31 -18.95 2.35
C PRO A 294 -0.28 -18.28 3.28
N PRO A 295 -0.34 -18.53 4.61
CA PRO A 295 0.70 -18.09 5.53
C PRO A 295 2.10 -18.47 5.05
N GLY A 296 3.03 -17.53 5.07
CA GLY A 296 4.39 -17.69 4.53
C GLY A 296 4.48 -17.82 3.01
N GLY A 297 3.35 -17.76 2.28
CA GLY A 297 3.31 -17.76 0.83
C GLY A 297 3.62 -16.40 0.22
N THR A 298 3.87 -16.40 -1.08
CA THR A 298 4.13 -15.17 -1.85
C THR A 298 3.33 -15.17 -3.14
N CYS A 299 2.68 -14.07 -3.43
CA CYS A 299 2.13 -13.79 -4.75
C CYS A 299 2.98 -12.73 -5.43
N THR A 300 3.33 -12.94 -6.71
CA THR A 300 4.14 -12.00 -7.48
C THR A 300 3.29 -11.33 -8.55
N LEU A 301 3.19 -10.02 -8.50
CA LEU A 301 2.54 -9.19 -9.51
C LEU A 301 3.57 -8.73 -10.53
N GLN A 302 3.30 -8.91 -11.81
CA GLN A 302 4.12 -8.38 -12.90
C GLN A 302 3.42 -7.20 -13.55
N ILE A 303 4.15 -6.10 -13.70
CA ILE A 303 3.65 -4.84 -14.24
C ILE A 303 4.52 -4.41 -15.40
N ALA A 304 3.93 -3.88 -16.46
CA ALA A 304 4.63 -3.26 -17.58
C ALA A 304 4.13 -1.83 -17.79
N ALA A 305 5.00 -0.96 -18.29
CA ALA A 305 4.67 0.40 -18.68
C ALA A 305 4.63 0.53 -20.20
N THR A 306 3.63 1.24 -20.75
CA THR A 306 3.48 1.56 -22.16
C THR A 306 3.05 3.03 -22.31
N PRO A 307 3.99 3.99 -22.21
CA PRO A 307 3.66 5.40 -22.30
C PRO A 307 3.06 5.78 -23.66
N THR A 308 2.00 6.57 -23.64
CA THR A 308 1.38 7.13 -24.85
C THR A 308 1.68 8.62 -25.05
N ARG A 309 2.38 9.23 -24.08
CA ARG A 309 2.79 10.65 -24.09
C ARG A 309 4.24 10.79 -23.63
N ALA A 310 4.94 11.79 -24.16
CA ALA A 310 6.29 12.13 -23.74
C ALA A 310 6.31 12.75 -22.33
N GLY A 311 7.43 12.55 -21.63
CA GLY A 311 7.67 13.10 -20.30
C GLY A 311 7.27 12.14 -19.16
N PRO A 312 7.35 12.62 -17.91
CA PRO A 312 7.09 11.80 -16.73
C PRO A 312 5.61 11.41 -16.61
N VAL A 313 5.38 10.16 -16.25
CA VAL A 313 4.06 9.59 -15.93
C VAL A 313 4.16 8.92 -14.58
N ALA A 314 3.21 9.20 -13.71
CA ALA A 314 3.09 8.58 -12.40
C ALA A 314 1.69 8.00 -12.21
N SER A 315 1.61 6.91 -11.48
CA SER A 315 0.36 6.23 -11.09
C SER A 315 0.56 5.48 -9.79
N THR A 316 -0.48 4.80 -9.34
CA THR A 316 -0.43 3.94 -8.15
C THR A 316 -1.14 2.63 -8.44
N ILE A 317 -0.54 1.51 -8.01
CA ILE A 317 -1.28 0.26 -7.87
C ILE A 317 -1.95 0.26 -6.51
N GLN A 318 -3.22 -0.10 -6.48
CA GLN A 318 -3.97 -0.39 -5.26
C GLN A 318 -4.31 -1.88 -5.23
N LEU A 319 -3.81 -2.57 -4.22
CA LEU A 319 -4.12 -3.97 -3.95
C LEU A 319 -5.09 -4.03 -2.77
N PHE A 320 -6.32 -4.42 -3.02
CA PHE A 320 -7.33 -4.60 -1.99
C PHE A 320 -7.28 -6.02 -1.46
N THR A 321 -7.24 -6.17 -0.16
CA THR A 321 -7.11 -7.47 0.50
C THR A 321 -7.93 -7.52 1.80
N ASN A 322 -8.09 -8.71 2.36
CA ASN A 322 -8.69 -8.89 3.69
C ASN A 322 -7.83 -8.37 4.87
N ASP A 323 -6.64 -7.83 4.60
CA ASP A 323 -5.81 -7.07 5.58
C ASP A 323 -5.88 -5.56 5.32
N GLY A 324 -6.69 -5.12 4.37
CA GLY A 324 -6.81 -3.73 3.94
C GLY A 324 -6.15 -3.47 2.58
N MET A 325 -6.02 -2.20 2.25
CA MET A 325 -5.48 -1.75 0.97
C MET A 325 -3.96 -1.54 1.05
N TYR A 326 -3.25 -2.03 0.03
CA TYR A 326 -1.85 -1.73 -0.22
C TYR A 326 -1.73 -0.85 -1.46
N GLU A 327 -0.94 0.20 -1.40
CA GLU A 327 -0.65 1.05 -2.54
C GLU A 327 0.84 0.98 -2.87
N LEU A 328 1.15 1.08 -4.15
CA LEU A 328 2.52 1.09 -4.63
C LEU A 328 2.64 2.10 -5.77
N PRO A 329 3.42 3.17 -5.58
CA PRO A 329 3.67 4.16 -6.63
C PRO A 329 4.40 3.55 -7.83
N LEU A 330 3.98 3.97 -9.01
CA LEU A 330 4.57 3.62 -10.30
C LEU A 330 5.06 4.89 -10.99
N THR A 331 6.25 4.83 -11.59
CA THR A 331 6.78 5.91 -12.42
C THR A 331 7.36 5.40 -13.72
N ALA A 332 7.24 6.19 -14.78
CA ALA A 332 7.88 6.00 -16.06
C ALA A 332 8.12 7.35 -16.73
N THR A 333 9.05 7.44 -17.67
CA THR A 333 9.21 8.59 -18.55
C THR A 333 9.01 8.14 -19.98
N GLY A 334 7.97 8.68 -20.64
CA GLY A 334 7.76 8.45 -22.07
C GLY A 334 8.81 9.18 -22.90
N ASP A 335 9.47 8.48 -23.82
CA ASP A 335 10.51 9.01 -24.70
C ASP A 335 10.01 9.06 -26.14
N ASP A 336 9.96 10.26 -26.71
CA ASP A 336 9.63 10.52 -28.11
C ASP A 336 10.86 10.59 -29.02
N SER A 337 12.08 10.54 -28.46
CA SER A 337 13.35 10.62 -29.21
C SER A 337 13.74 9.31 -29.90
N ALA A 338 13.17 8.18 -29.46
CA ALA A 338 13.44 6.88 -30.07
C ALA A 338 12.47 6.66 -31.25
N ALA A 339 13.02 6.43 -32.44
CA ALA A 339 12.23 5.92 -33.55
C ALA A 339 11.51 4.63 -33.11
N LEU A 340 10.20 4.55 -33.35
CA LEU A 340 9.41 3.35 -33.09
C LEU A 340 10.16 2.12 -33.64
N PRO A 341 10.35 1.05 -32.84
CA PRO A 341 10.87 -0.18 -33.39
C PRO A 341 10.02 -0.63 -34.58
N PRO A 342 10.60 -1.26 -35.60
CA PRO A 342 9.84 -1.73 -36.73
C PRO A 342 8.69 -2.63 -36.24
N PRO A 343 7.53 -2.64 -36.93
CA PRO A 343 6.34 -3.36 -36.45
C PRO A 343 6.72 -4.80 -36.11
N GLN A 344 6.55 -5.14 -34.83
CA GLN A 344 6.84 -6.50 -34.35
C GLN A 344 5.92 -7.50 -35.05
N ALA A 345 6.48 -8.67 -35.31
CA ALA A 345 5.77 -9.83 -35.85
C ALA A 345 4.39 -9.98 -35.18
N SER A 346 3.37 -10.30 -35.97
CA SER A 346 1.96 -10.43 -35.62
C SER A 346 1.75 -10.92 -34.17
N VAL A 347 1.30 -10.01 -33.31
CA VAL A 347 0.93 -10.37 -31.94
C VAL A 347 -0.26 -11.32 -32.00
N GLN A 348 -0.07 -12.55 -31.52
CA GLN A 348 -1.15 -13.53 -31.49
C GLN A 348 -2.24 -13.07 -30.50
N PRO A 349 -3.52 -13.10 -30.89
CA PRO A 349 -4.61 -12.79 -30.00
C PRO A 349 -4.66 -13.78 -28.82
N VAL A 350 -4.98 -13.27 -27.64
CA VAL A 350 -5.29 -14.07 -26.44
C VAL A 350 -6.73 -14.55 -26.47
N ASN A 351 -7.02 -15.63 -25.75
CA ASN A 351 -8.39 -16.17 -25.65
C ASN A 351 -9.08 -15.66 -24.41
N VAL A 352 -10.17 -14.92 -24.58
CA VAL A 352 -11.03 -14.44 -23.49
C VAL A 352 -12.08 -15.52 -23.21
N VAL A 353 -12.06 -16.09 -22.01
CA VAL A 353 -12.93 -17.21 -21.60
C VAL A 353 -14.10 -16.69 -20.77
N GLU A 354 -15.32 -17.16 -21.04
CA GLU A 354 -16.51 -16.84 -20.25
C GLU A 354 -16.75 -17.88 -19.16
N PHE A 355 -17.04 -17.40 -17.96
CA PHE A 355 -17.48 -18.18 -16.80
C PHE A 355 -18.87 -17.73 -16.35
N TYR A 356 -19.59 -18.65 -15.70
CA TYR A 356 -20.90 -18.42 -15.10
C TYR A 356 -20.92 -18.89 -13.65
N ASN A 357 -21.53 -18.09 -12.79
CA ASN A 357 -21.76 -18.40 -11.40
C ASN A 357 -23.26 -18.59 -11.17
N ALA A 358 -23.67 -19.84 -10.93
CA ALA A 358 -25.08 -20.18 -10.76
C ALA A 358 -25.71 -19.66 -9.44
N THR A 359 -24.89 -19.33 -8.44
CA THR A 359 -25.39 -18.79 -7.15
C THR A 359 -25.74 -17.32 -7.27
N LEU A 360 -24.93 -16.57 -8.01
CA LEU A 360 -25.13 -15.14 -8.27
C LEU A 360 -25.98 -14.89 -9.52
N ASP A 361 -26.11 -15.88 -10.40
CA ASP A 361 -26.63 -15.73 -11.78
C ASP A 361 -25.84 -14.70 -12.58
N HIS A 362 -24.50 -14.70 -12.42
CA HIS A 362 -23.59 -13.73 -13.00
C HIS A 362 -22.63 -14.36 -14.01
N TYR A 363 -22.21 -13.55 -14.98
CA TYR A 363 -21.20 -13.89 -15.98
C TYR A 363 -19.93 -13.09 -15.75
N PHE A 364 -18.79 -13.70 -16.06
CA PHE A 364 -17.47 -13.08 -15.98
C PHE A 364 -16.61 -13.52 -17.16
N ILE A 365 -15.80 -12.61 -17.69
CA ILE A 365 -14.86 -12.90 -18.76
C ILE A 365 -13.42 -12.55 -18.35
N THR A 366 -12.50 -13.42 -18.71
CA THR A 366 -11.05 -13.16 -18.48
C THR A 366 -10.19 -13.87 -19.53
N TRP A 367 -9.03 -13.26 -19.81
CA TRP A 367 -7.96 -13.87 -20.62
C TRP A 367 -6.71 -14.17 -19.78
N ILE A 368 -6.73 -13.86 -18.49
CA ILE A 368 -5.58 -14.01 -17.60
C ILE A 368 -5.50 -15.46 -17.15
N ASP A 369 -4.44 -16.15 -17.54
CA ASP A 369 -4.24 -17.59 -17.26
C ASP A 369 -4.37 -17.93 -15.78
N ALA A 370 -3.86 -17.08 -14.87
CA ALA A 370 -3.97 -17.30 -13.43
C ALA A 370 -5.42 -17.20 -12.91
N GLU A 371 -6.23 -16.27 -13.44
CA GLU A 371 -7.66 -16.16 -13.10
C GLU A 371 -8.41 -17.40 -13.63
N ILE A 372 -8.14 -17.77 -14.87
CA ILE A 372 -8.72 -18.96 -15.49
C ILE A 372 -8.41 -20.21 -14.66
N ALA A 373 -7.15 -20.39 -14.27
CA ALA A 373 -6.74 -21.55 -13.47
C ALA A 373 -7.43 -21.57 -12.07
N ASN A 374 -7.55 -20.42 -11.42
CA ASN A 374 -8.23 -20.31 -10.11
C ASN A 374 -9.74 -20.60 -10.21
N LEU A 375 -10.39 -20.09 -11.25
CA LEU A 375 -11.81 -20.34 -11.50
C LEU A 375 -12.08 -21.81 -11.81
N ASP A 376 -11.27 -22.43 -12.66
CA ASP A 376 -11.34 -23.86 -13.00
C ASP A 376 -11.11 -24.76 -11.78
N ALA A 377 -10.17 -24.39 -10.92
CA ALA A 377 -9.86 -25.11 -9.68
C ALA A 377 -10.91 -24.92 -8.57
N GLY A 378 -11.87 -24.01 -8.76
CA GLY A 378 -12.87 -23.69 -7.75
C GLY A 378 -12.30 -23.03 -6.49
N LEU A 379 -11.20 -22.31 -6.62
CA LEU A 379 -10.50 -21.63 -5.52
C LEU A 379 -11.15 -20.28 -5.14
N THR A 380 -12.19 -19.86 -5.83
CA THR A 380 -12.96 -18.65 -5.53
C THR A 380 -14.08 -18.95 -4.53
N PRO A 381 -14.51 -17.98 -3.68
CA PRO A 381 -15.55 -18.17 -2.67
C PRO A 381 -16.89 -18.68 -3.23
N SER A 382 -17.18 -18.38 -4.50
CA SER A 382 -18.35 -18.84 -5.24
C SER A 382 -17.91 -19.67 -6.45
N ARG A 383 -18.61 -20.78 -6.69
CA ARG A 383 -18.26 -21.68 -7.80
C ARG A 383 -18.59 -21.06 -9.14
N TRP A 384 -17.56 -20.85 -9.94
CA TRP A 384 -17.64 -20.48 -11.34
C TRP A 384 -17.45 -21.71 -12.22
N THR A 385 -18.16 -21.77 -13.32
CA THR A 385 -18.03 -22.84 -14.33
C THR A 385 -17.87 -22.22 -15.70
N ARG A 386 -17.03 -22.81 -16.55
CA ARG A 386 -16.89 -22.37 -17.94
C ARG A 386 -18.23 -22.57 -18.66
N THR A 387 -18.64 -21.56 -19.42
CA THR A 387 -19.86 -21.66 -20.27
C THR A 387 -19.62 -22.37 -21.60
N GLY A 388 -18.34 -22.49 -22.00
CA GLY A 388 -17.93 -22.94 -23.33
C GLY A 388 -17.81 -21.81 -24.35
N TYR A 389 -18.25 -20.60 -24.04
CA TYR A 389 -18.05 -19.42 -24.90
C TYR A 389 -16.70 -18.77 -24.66
N SER A 390 -16.11 -18.27 -25.75
CA SER A 390 -14.87 -17.50 -25.72
C SER A 390 -14.76 -16.65 -26.98
N PHE A 391 -13.89 -15.63 -26.94
CA PHE A 391 -13.53 -14.82 -28.10
C PHE A 391 -12.08 -14.39 -28.02
N LYS A 392 -11.54 -13.82 -29.10
CA LYS A 392 -10.19 -13.31 -29.16
C LYS A 392 -10.12 -11.84 -28.78
N ALA A 393 -9.02 -11.46 -28.13
CA ALA A 393 -8.63 -10.08 -27.89
C ALA A 393 -7.11 -9.92 -28.03
N TYR A 394 -6.60 -8.72 -28.08
CA TYR A 394 -5.16 -8.52 -27.96
C TYR A 394 -4.79 -8.09 -26.54
N ALA A 395 -3.73 -8.66 -26.01
CA ALA A 395 -3.17 -8.25 -24.73
C ALA A 395 -2.41 -6.92 -24.80
N THR A 396 -2.05 -6.47 -26.00
CA THR A 396 -1.30 -5.22 -26.24
C THR A 396 -1.95 -4.42 -27.36
N THR A 397 -1.74 -3.10 -27.34
CA THR A 397 -2.28 -2.18 -28.34
C THR A 397 -1.92 -2.62 -29.76
N GLN A 398 -2.92 -2.66 -30.64
CA GLN A 398 -2.78 -2.93 -32.06
C GLN A 398 -3.33 -1.73 -32.86
N PRO A 399 -2.89 -1.53 -34.12
CA PRO A 399 -3.43 -0.49 -34.95
C PRO A 399 -4.96 -0.60 -35.08
N GLY A 400 -5.67 0.47 -34.77
CA GLY A 400 -7.13 0.54 -34.87
C GLY A 400 -7.89 -0.06 -33.69
N THR A 401 -7.22 -0.60 -32.68
CA THR A 401 -7.88 -1.05 -31.44
C THR A 401 -8.05 0.06 -30.41
N SER A 402 -8.94 -0.16 -29.47
CA SER A 402 -9.20 0.70 -28.32
C SER A 402 -8.85 -0.04 -27.03
N ASN A 403 -8.41 0.71 -26.03
CA ASN A 403 -8.22 0.20 -24.66
C ASN A 403 -9.58 -0.13 -24.05
N ILE A 404 -9.74 -1.35 -23.59
CA ILE A 404 -10.88 -1.83 -22.85
C ILE A 404 -10.51 -1.82 -21.37
N CYS A 405 -11.19 -1.04 -20.57
CA CYS A 405 -11.00 -1.04 -19.12
C CYS A 405 -11.82 -2.13 -18.45
N ARG A 406 -11.38 -2.53 -17.26
CA ARG A 406 -12.11 -3.44 -16.36
C ARG A 406 -12.38 -2.75 -15.03
N PHE A 407 -13.64 -2.75 -14.62
CA PHE A 407 -14.08 -2.33 -13.30
C PHE A 407 -14.60 -3.52 -12.51
N TYR A 408 -14.31 -3.53 -11.23
CA TYR A 408 -15.00 -4.35 -10.25
C TYR A 408 -16.19 -3.59 -9.67
N ILE A 409 -17.34 -4.24 -9.63
CA ILE A 409 -18.55 -3.76 -8.99
C ILE A 409 -18.62 -4.42 -7.61
N PRO A 410 -18.54 -3.66 -6.49
CA PRO A 410 -18.49 -4.21 -5.14
C PRO A 410 -19.71 -5.08 -4.78
N PRO A 411 -19.61 -5.93 -3.73
CA PRO A 411 -20.71 -6.82 -3.34
C PRO A 411 -22.01 -6.09 -2.96
N ALA A 412 -21.92 -4.84 -2.49
CA ALA A 412 -23.11 -4.03 -2.20
C ALA A 412 -23.91 -3.66 -3.46
N ASP A 413 -23.24 -3.65 -4.63
CA ASP A 413 -23.79 -3.17 -5.90
C ASP A 413 -23.90 -4.27 -6.96
N GLY A 414 -23.53 -5.52 -6.63
CA GLY A 414 -23.69 -6.64 -7.55
C GLY A 414 -22.60 -7.71 -7.52
N ASN A 415 -21.44 -7.45 -6.95
CA ASN A 415 -20.30 -8.38 -6.94
C ASN A 415 -19.96 -8.91 -8.34
N SER A 416 -19.65 -8.00 -9.24
CA SER A 416 -19.55 -8.26 -10.67
C SER A 416 -18.42 -7.45 -11.33
N HIS A 417 -18.34 -7.48 -12.67
CA HIS A 417 -17.38 -6.69 -13.43
C HIS A 417 -18.04 -6.00 -14.62
N PHE A 418 -17.54 -4.80 -14.91
CA PHE A 418 -17.89 -4.04 -16.11
C PHE A 418 -16.65 -3.81 -16.97
N PHE A 419 -16.80 -3.96 -18.29
CA PHE A 419 -15.75 -3.71 -19.27
C PHE A 419 -16.18 -2.60 -20.22
N GLY A 420 -15.54 -1.43 -20.09
CA GLY A 420 -15.79 -0.28 -20.94
C GLY A 420 -15.01 -0.38 -22.25
N ARG A 421 -15.66 -0.02 -23.37
CA ARG A 421 -15.14 -0.22 -24.74
C ARG A 421 -14.11 0.82 -25.21
N SER A 422 -13.92 1.89 -24.43
CA SER A 422 -13.00 2.97 -24.78
C SER A 422 -12.63 3.80 -23.54
N PRO A 423 -11.50 4.54 -23.57
CA PRO A 423 -11.15 5.47 -22.48
C PRO A 423 -12.25 6.48 -22.15
N ALA A 424 -13.04 6.91 -23.14
CA ALA A 424 -14.15 7.83 -22.91
C ALA A 424 -15.29 7.17 -22.11
N GLU A 425 -15.69 5.93 -22.48
CA GLU A 425 -16.70 5.19 -21.73
C GLU A 425 -16.21 4.82 -20.33
N CYS A 426 -14.93 4.46 -20.19
CA CYS A 426 -14.33 4.18 -18.89
C CYS A 426 -14.37 5.40 -17.95
N SER A 427 -14.05 6.58 -18.48
CA SER A 427 -14.14 7.84 -17.72
C SER A 427 -15.58 8.20 -17.36
N ALA A 428 -16.54 7.97 -18.26
CA ALA A 428 -17.95 8.19 -18.00
C ALA A 428 -18.46 7.21 -16.91
N ALA A 429 -18.15 5.91 -17.03
CA ALA A 429 -18.53 4.91 -16.05
C ALA A 429 -18.00 5.25 -14.64
N GLN A 430 -16.77 5.73 -14.51
CA GLN A 430 -16.21 6.13 -13.22
C GLN A 430 -16.87 7.39 -12.63
N GLN A 431 -17.36 8.30 -13.47
CA GLN A 431 -18.09 9.49 -13.03
C GLN A 431 -19.53 9.18 -12.63
N GLU A 432 -20.19 8.30 -13.37
CA GLU A 432 -21.58 7.89 -13.14
C GLU A 432 -21.71 6.90 -12.01
N HIS A 433 -20.67 6.07 -11.79
CA HIS A 433 -20.60 5.00 -10.81
C HIS A 433 -19.32 5.13 -9.99
N PRO A 434 -19.24 6.10 -9.07
CA PRO A 434 -18.05 6.31 -8.22
C PRO A 434 -17.77 5.10 -7.29
N GLU A 435 -18.75 4.23 -7.05
CA GLU A 435 -18.61 2.97 -6.32
C GLU A 435 -17.89 1.87 -7.11
N PHE A 436 -17.80 1.99 -8.45
CA PHE A 436 -17.06 1.03 -9.28
C PHE A 436 -15.55 1.22 -9.11
N VAL A 437 -14.84 0.14 -8.86
CA VAL A 437 -13.38 0.16 -8.67
C VAL A 437 -12.69 -0.15 -9.99
N LEU A 438 -11.95 0.82 -10.54
CA LEU A 438 -11.16 0.62 -11.75
C LEU A 438 -10.01 -0.37 -11.45
N GLU A 439 -10.08 -1.58 -11.98
CA GLU A 439 -9.06 -2.62 -11.84
C GLU A 439 -7.93 -2.47 -12.85
N ASP A 440 -8.28 -2.18 -14.10
CA ASP A 440 -7.29 -2.02 -15.18
C ASP A 440 -7.88 -1.10 -16.27
N ALA A 441 -7.23 0.03 -16.52
CA ALA A 441 -7.63 0.97 -17.57
C ALA A 441 -7.28 0.49 -18.99
N ASN A 442 -6.48 -0.60 -19.08
CA ASN A 442 -5.98 -1.15 -20.34
C ASN A 442 -5.98 -2.69 -20.32
N TYR A 443 -7.07 -3.28 -19.83
CA TYR A 443 -7.20 -4.71 -19.57
C TYR A 443 -6.99 -5.59 -20.81
N MET A 444 -7.55 -5.18 -21.96
CA MET A 444 -7.37 -5.81 -23.25
C MET A 444 -7.60 -4.80 -24.37
N GLN A 445 -7.32 -5.20 -25.62
CA GLN A 445 -7.49 -4.36 -26.78
C GLN A 445 -8.48 -5.02 -27.76
N LEU A 446 -9.51 -4.27 -28.15
CA LEU A 446 -10.52 -4.69 -29.10
C LEU A 446 -10.80 -3.56 -30.08
N TYR A 447 -11.39 -3.88 -31.24
CA TYR A 447 -11.88 -2.83 -32.13
C TYR A 447 -13.21 -2.27 -31.64
N VAL A 448 -13.45 -1.00 -31.91
CA VAL A 448 -14.74 -0.36 -31.63
C VAL A 448 -15.54 -0.29 -32.94
N PRO A 449 -16.83 -0.67 -32.92
CA PRO A 449 -17.65 -0.60 -34.12
C PRO A 449 -17.89 0.84 -34.58
N THR A 450 -18.06 1.04 -35.87
CA THR A 450 -18.54 2.32 -36.45
C THR A 450 -20.00 2.14 -36.83
N ALA A 451 -20.91 2.87 -36.17
CA ALA A 451 -22.36 2.74 -36.32
C ALA A 451 -22.90 1.30 -36.22
N GLY A 452 -22.25 0.48 -35.37
CA GLY A 452 -22.59 -0.93 -35.15
C GLY A 452 -21.94 -1.93 -36.10
N ALA A 453 -21.15 -1.46 -37.07
CA ALA A 453 -20.41 -2.33 -37.99
C ALA A 453 -18.97 -2.56 -37.52
N CYS A 454 -18.56 -3.81 -37.47
CA CYS A 454 -17.18 -4.20 -37.15
C CYS A 454 -16.24 -4.07 -38.35
N PRO A 455 -14.94 -3.76 -38.11
CA PRO A 455 -13.92 -3.82 -39.17
C PRO A 455 -13.86 -5.21 -39.82
N SER A 456 -13.43 -5.25 -41.07
CA SER A 456 -13.21 -6.52 -41.79
C SER A 456 -12.22 -7.43 -41.03
N GLY A 457 -12.50 -8.73 -40.90
CA GLY A 457 -11.69 -9.68 -40.16
C GLY A 457 -11.89 -9.61 -38.64
N SER A 458 -13.00 -9.03 -38.19
CA SER A 458 -13.38 -9.06 -36.78
C SER A 458 -14.84 -9.50 -36.60
N THR A 459 -15.15 -9.96 -35.36
CA THR A 459 -16.46 -10.52 -34.99
C THR A 459 -17.15 -9.62 -33.97
N PRO A 460 -18.46 -9.31 -34.12
CA PRO A 460 -19.21 -8.51 -33.16
C PRO A 460 -19.21 -9.11 -31.77
N ILE A 461 -19.07 -8.26 -30.76
CA ILE A 461 -19.30 -8.58 -29.36
C ILE A 461 -20.53 -7.81 -28.91
N TYR A 462 -21.44 -8.49 -28.28
CA TYR A 462 -22.66 -7.95 -27.69
C TYR A 462 -22.49 -7.87 -26.16
N ARG A 463 -22.82 -6.72 -25.58
CA ARG A 463 -22.91 -6.54 -24.13
C ARG A 463 -24.36 -6.50 -23.71
N LEU A 464 -24.68 -7.25 -22.68
CA LEU A 464 -26.03 -7.41 -22.15
C LEU A 464 -25.99 -7.06 -20.67
N PHE A 465 -26.84 -6.13 -20.27
CA PHE A 465 -27.04 -5.70 -18.88
C PHE A 465 -28.28 -6.43 -18.32
N ASP A 466 -28.15 -7.00 -17.15
CA ASP A 466 -29.22 -7.81 -16.53
C ASP A 466 -30.39 -6.99 -15.99
N ASN A 467 -30.25 -5.65 -15.90
CA ASN A 467 -31.27 -4.73 -15.40
C ASN A 467 -31.79 -5.05 -14.00
N ARG A 468 -30.92 -5.58 -13.13
CA ARG A 468 -31.22 -5.91 -11.73
C ARG A 468 -30.46 -4.98 -10.79
N ALA A 469 -30.83 -5.02 -9.48
CA ALA A 469 -30.11 -4.29 -8.44
C ALA A 469 -28.72 -4.89 -8.17
N ASP A 470 -28.53 -6.18 -8.39
CA ASP A 470 -27.27 -6.92 -8.33
C ASP A 470 -26.56 -6.92 -9.70
N VAL A 471 -26.18 -5.77 -10.17
CA VAL A 471 -25.69 -5.46 -11.52
C VAL A 471 -24.70 -6.49 -12.06
N ASN A 472 -25.04 -7.07 -13.24
CA ASN A 472 -24.10 -7.89 -14.01
C ASN A 472 -24.20 -7.62 -15.51
N HIS A 473 -23.06 -7.75 -16.19
CA HIS A 473 -22.96 -7.66 -17.64
C HIS A 473 -22.44 -8.96 -18.23
N ARG A 474 -23.05 -9.41 -19.33
CA ARG A 474 -22.59 -10.54 -20.13
C ARG A 474 -22.02 -10.06 -21.47
N TYR A 475 -20.92 -10.64 -21.91
CA TYR A 475 -20.25 -10.34 -23.18
C TYR A 475 -20.19 -11.59 -24.04
N THR A 476 -20.75 -11.56 -25.24
CA THR A 476 -20.79 -12.72 -26.12
C THR A 476 -20.66 -12.32 -27.60
N THR A 477 -20.06 -13.18 -28.39
CA THR A 477 -20.06 -13.06 -29.86
C THR A 477 -21.21 -13.78 -30.53
N ASP A 478 -21.98 -14.55 -29.77
CA ASP A 478 -23.12 -15.33 -30.27
C ASP A 478 -24.41 -14.49 -30.26
N ARG A 479 -24.92 -14.21 -31.46
CA ARG A 479 -26.16 -13.44 -31.64
C ARG A 479 -27.39 -14.18 -31.09
N GLY A 480 -27.41 -15.52 -31.17
CA GLY A 480 -28.50 -16.30 -30.62
C GLY A 480 -28.57 -16.23 -29.10
N VAL A 481 -27.39 -16.22 -28.45
CA VAL A 481 -27.30 -15.98 -26.98
C VAL A 481 -27.80 -14.58 -26.64
N ARG A 482 -27.37 -13.55 -27.38
CA ARG A 482 -27.87 -12.19 -27.19
C ARG A 482 -29.40 -12.14 -27.29
N ASP A 483 -29.98 -12.67 -28.35
CA ASP A 483 -31.43 -12.62 -28.59
C ASP A 483 -32.19 -13.39 -27.52
N ALA A 484 -31.69 -14.54 -27.10
CA ALA A 484 -32.27 -15.32 -26.00
C ALA A 484 -32.27 -14.59 -24.65
N MET A 485 -31.23 -13.83 -24.36
CA MET A 485 -31.15 -13.06 -23.12
C MET A 485 -32.02 -11.81 -23.16
N VAL A 486 -32.09 -11.12 -24.29
CA VAL A 486 -33.05 -10.00 -24.47
C VAL A 486 -34.49 -10.51 -24.27
N ALA A 487 -34.82 -11.67 -24.79
CA ALA A 487 -36.14 -12.29 -24.58
C ALA A 487 -36.41 -12.61 -23.09
N LYS A 488 -35.39 -12.73 -22.25
CA LYS A 488 -35.49 -12.89 -20.79
C LYS A 488 -35.46 -11.56 -20.02
N GLY A 489 -35.45 -10.42 -20.70
CA GLY A 489 -35.51 -9.09 -20.08
C GLY A 489 -34.14 -8.38 -19.90
N TRP A 490 -33.05 -8.95 -20.40
CA TRP A 490 -31.78 -8.27 -20.42
C TRP A 490 -31.77 -7.14 -21.45
N ILE A 491 -30.99 -6.10 -21.21
CA ILE A 491 -30.86 -4.94 -22.09
C ILE A 491 -29.60 -5.09 -22.94
N ALA A 492 -29.77 -5.12 -24.27
CA ALA A 492 -28.62 -5.08 -25.19
C ALA A 492 -28.08 -3.66 -25.31
N GLU A 493 -26.79 -3.48 -25.08
CA GLU A 493 -26.09 -2.21 -25.16
C GLU A 493 -25.14 -2.17 -26.38
N GLY A 494 -24.89 -0.98 -26.90
CA GLY A 494 -23.99 -0.76 -28.04
C GLY A 494 -24.61 -0.01 -29.19
N ASP A 495 -23.92 -0.01 -30.32
CA ASP A 495 -24.23 0.80 -31.50
C ASP A 495 -24.98 0.03 -32.56
N GLY A 496 -25.72 0.77 -33.39
CA GLY A 496 -26.45 0.22 -34.51
C GLY A 496 -27.66 -0.65 -34.14
N PRO A 497 -28.37 -1.23 -35.15
CA PRO A 497 -29.58 -2.03 -34.93
C PRO A 497 -29.30 -3.31 -34.15
N ASP A 498 -28.08 -3.88 -34.27
CA ASP A 498 -27.69 -5.10 -33.60
C ASP A 498 -27.05 -4.86 -32.22
N ARG A 499 -26.92 -3.58 -31.78
CA ARG A 499 -26.33 -3.23 -30.49
C ARG A 499 -24.94 -3.84 -30.26
N VAL A 500 -24.03 -3.62 -31.21
CA VAL A 500 -22.66 -4.10 -31.11
C VAL A 500 -21.84 -3.14 -30.22
N VAL A 501 -21.19 -3.67 -29.20
CA VAL A 501 -20.41 -2.86 -28.26
C VAL A 501 -18.93 -2.81 -28.64
N MET A 502 -18.36 -3.94 -29.04
CA MET A 502 -16.95 -4.11 -29.42
C MET A 502 -16.83 -5.14 -30.54
N CYS A 503 -15.61 -5.31 -31.08
CA CYS A 503 -15.35 -6.29 -32.13
C CYS A 503 -14.07 -7.07 -31.82
N ALA A 504 -14.18 -8.38 -31.74
CA ALA A 504 -13.10 -9.31 -31.50
C ALA A 504 -12.27 -9.55 -32.77
N PRO A 505 -10.93 -9.62 -32.74
CA PRO A 505 -10.14 -10.15 -33.85
C PRO A 505 -10.49 -11.63 -34.11
N GLN A 506 -10.32 -12.09 -35.36
CA GLN A 506 -10.55 -13.49 -35.74
C GLN A 506 -9.32 -14.38 -35.53
#